data_8975c12d07c1b939e9be4a672dfa7b78
#
_entry.id   8975c12d07c1b939e9be4a672dfa7b78
#
_cell.length_a   1.000
_cell.length_b   1.000
_cell.length_c   1.000
_cell.angle_alpha   90.00
_cell.angle_beta   90.00
_cell.angle_gamma   90.00
#
_symmetry.space_group_name_H-M   'P 1'
#
loop_
_entity.id
_entity.type
_entity.pdbx_description
1 polymer ?
#
loop_
_entity_poly.entity_id
_entity_poly.type
_entity_poly.pdbx_seq_one_letter_code
_entity_poly.pdbx_strand_id
1 'polypeptide(L)'
;QAGQRDIGRFSLDNVENLSMAISQGNDLMQSARHYASAALMSIETEKPNLGKGEHLIRLGLATGSWGQVNPHLRLWKGLGNNTTLSIDADWMRADGYYPYTLTNGLEQTRVKRQNSDIVQWHLEGNLLVNFSDSSRIDTKVYFYRSERGLPGSVILYNDNAKERLWDENLFVQSIYTKVWSNLWKMKVRAKYTHSWNKYEDYNVKYSDGVLTDINRQDEYYASATIGWSPMKWLQLSVSEDIAFNKLNTTVNGNPDPLRFTSLTSLAVRLKAGRLTADANLVATYATESLTESEKYSIKTPDDRHKLSPSLALSYRLLHDHALYLRANVKSTFRMPTFNDLYYLQIGNTALRPEKAQEYGGGITWNSGTIGHLKYLAITADGYYNHVTDK
;
A
#
# COMPACT_ATOMS: atom_id res chain seq x y z
N GLN A 1 -10.90 -2.61 0.18
CA GLN A 1 -9.82 -1.72 0.64
C GLN A 1 -10.16 -1.21 2.02
N ALA A 2 -9.29 -1.46 3.00
CA ALA A 2 -9.54 -1.16 4.42
C ALA A 2 -9.36 0.33 4.81
N GLY A 3 -9.15 1.24 3.87
CA GLY A 3 -9.00 2.69 4.12
C GLY A 3 -7.77 3.13 4.89
N GLN A 4 -7.32 2.36 5.85
CA GLN A 4 -6.09 2.60 6.61
C GLN A 4 -5.01 1.63 6.16
N ARG A 5 -3.80 2.16 5.91
CA ARG A 5 -2.62 1.36 5.59
C ARG A 5 -1.67 1.42 6.77
N ASP A 6 -1.61 0.33 7.50
CA ASP A 6 -0.61 0.15 8.55
C ASP A 6 0.68 -0.34 7.91
N ILE A 7 1.67 0.55 7.82
CA ILE A 7 3.00 0.23 7.29
C ILE A 7 3.74 -0.72 8.24
N GLY A 8 3.41 -0.70 9.52
CA GLY A 8 3.99 -1.59 10.54
C GLY A 8 3.70 -3.08 10.33
N ARG A 9 2.80 -3.42 9.40
CA ARG A 9 2.56 -4.81 9.00
C ARG A 9 3.66 -5.40 8.13
N PHE A 10 4.53 -4.57 7.53
CA PHE A 10 5.63 -5.02 6.69
C PHE A 10 6.93 -5.00 7.48
N SER A 11 7.66 -6.12 7.46
CA SER A 11 9.03 -6.14 7.95
C SER A 11 9.91 -5.32 7.02
N LEU A 12 10.68 -4.38 7.57
CA LEU A 12 11.66 -3.60 6.79
C LEU A 12 13.03 -4.26 6.74
N ASP A 13 13.21 -5.33 7.49
CA ASP A 13 14.50 -6.00 7.56
C ASP A 13 14.90 -6.71 6.25
N ASN A 14 13.96 -7.12 5.39
CA ASN A 14 14.21 -7.76 4.08
C ASN A 14 14.10 -6.79 2.90
N VAL A 15 14.01 -5.51 3.17
CA VAL A 15 13.82 -4.50 2.13
C VAL A 15 15.15 -4.09 1.54
N GLU A 16 15.31 -4.29 0.22
CA GLU A 16 16.42 -3.79 -0.57
C GLU A 16 16.21 -2.32 -0.95
N ASN A 17 14.98 -2.00 -1.36
CA ASN A 17 14.64 -0.66 -1.82
C ASN A 17 13.23 -0.26 -1.34
N LEU A 18 13.15 0.90 -0.73
CA LEU A 18 11.90 1.59 -0.40
C LEU A 18 11.83 2.86 -1.22
N SER A 19 10.87 2.94 -2.13
CA SER A 19 10.66 4.13 -2.95
C SER A 19 9.26 4.69 -2.80
N MET A 20 9.16 6.00 -2.85
CA MET A 20 7.91 6.73 -2.86
C MET A 20 7.83 7.60 -4.12
N ALA A 21 6.77 7.43 -4.89
CA ALA A 21 6.50 8.24 -6.07
C ALA A 21 5.19 9.03 -5.85
N ILE A 22 5.28 10.34 -6.01
CA ILE A 22 4.14 11.26 -6.04
C ILE A 22 3.93 11.60 -7.52
N SER A 23 2.73 11.40 -8.02
CA SER A 23 2.28 11.63 -9.40
C SER A 23 2.72 10.61 -10.46
N GLN A 24 3.95 10.12 -10.50
CA GLN A 24 4.39 9.17 -11.53
C GLN A 24 5.52 8.25 -11.06
N GLY A 25 5.51 7.01 -11.55
CA GLY A 25 6.60 6.06 -11.34
C GLY A 25 7.67 6.17 -12.43
N ASN A 26 8.86 5.61 -12.17
CA ASN A 26 9.99 5.62 -13.10
C ASN A 26 9.76 4.78 -14.37
N ASP A 27 8.75 3.90 -14.37
CA ASP A 27 8.43 2.98 -15.46
C ASP A 27 6.98 3.17 -15.92
N LEU A 28 6.74 3.20 -17.25
CA LEU A 28 5.40 3.21 -17.83
C LEU A 28 4.68 1.85 -17.77
N MET A 29 5.35 0.77 -17.36
CA MET A 29 4.75 -0.55 -17.19
C MET A 29 3.99 -0.66 -15.86
N GLN A 30 3.30 0.41 -15.47
CA GLN A 30 2.46 0.49 -14.28
C GLN A 30 1.04 -0.01 -14.56
N SER A 31 0.35 -0.48 -13.54
CA SER A 31 -1.07 -0.79 -13.62
C SER A 31 -1.93 0.50 -13.63
N ALA A 32 -3.16 0.41 -14.09
CA ALA A 32 -4.07 1.55 -14.07
C ALA A 32 -4.33 2.04 -12.63
N ARG A 33 -4.37 1.13 -11.64
CA ARG A 33 -4.49 1.46 -10.21
C ARG A 33 -3.33 2.33 -9.71
N HIS A 34 -2.10 2.12 -10.20
CA HIS A 34 -0.96 2.98 -9.86
C HIS A 34 -1.14 4.40 -10.37
N TYR A 35 -1.57 4.54 -11.64
CA TYR A 35 -1.84 5.86 -12.22
C TYR A 35 -3.00 6.58 -11.53
N ALA A 36 -4.02 5.85 -11.06
CA ALA A 36 -5.17 6.42 -10.33
C ALA A 36 -4.82 6.88 -8.91
N SER A 37 -3.71 6.40 -8.32
CA SER A 37 -3.33 6.70 -6.94
C SER A 37 -2.61 8.04 -6.83
N ALA A 38 -2.88 8.84 -5.79
CA ALA A 38 -2.21 10.13 -5.52
C ALA A 38 -0.70 9.93 -5.26
N ALA A 39 -0.35 8.89 -4.51
CA ALA A 39 1.02 8.50 -4.25
C ALA A 39 1.17 6.98 -4.27
N LEU A 40 2.35 6.52 -4.59
CA LEU A 40 2.73 5.10 -4.60
C LEU A 40 3.95 4.90 -3.71
N MET A 41 3.85 3.94 -2.79
CA MET A 41 4.99 3.40 -2.06
C MET A 41 5.30 2.00 -2.61
N SER A 42 6.54 1.78 -3.04
CA SER A 42 7.03 0.49 -3.49
C SER A 42 8.05 -0.04 -2.48
N ILE A 43 7.82 -1.28 -2.05
CA ILE A 43 8.72 -2.02 -1.17
C ILE A 43 9.25 -3.21 -1.97
N GLU A 44 10.55 -3.20 -2.23
CA GLU A 44 11.24 -4.26 -2.95
C GLU A 44 12.09 -5.06 -1.96
N THR A 45 11.87 -6.37 -1.92
CA THR A 45 12.61 -7.28 -1.06
C THR A 45 13.91 -7.74 -1.72
N GLU A 46 14.94 -8.04 -0.91
CA GLU A 46 16.23 -8.54 -1.38
C GLU A 46 16.07 -9.80 -2.25
N LYS A 47 16.72 -9.81 -3.40
CA LYS A 47 16.72 -10.91 -4.37
C LYS A 47 18.14 -11.28 -4.76
N PRO A 48 18.92 -11.96 -3.89
CA PRO A 48 20.28 -12.35 -4.21
C PRO A 48 20.30 -13.29 -5.42
N ASN A 49 21.29 -13.12 -6.28
CA ASN A 49 21.52 -14.01 -7.40
C ASN A 49 22.25 -15.27 -6.89
N LEU A 50 21.53 -16.37 -6.76
CA LEU A 50 22.03 -17.63 -6.23
C LEU A 50 22.06 -18.69 -7.33
N GLY A 51 23.18 -19.41 -7.44
CA GLY A 51 23.30 -20.59 -8.26
C GLY A 51 22.53 -21.78 -7.70
N LYS A 52 22.39 -22.85 -8.50
CA LYS A 52 21.70 -24.07 -8.09
C LYS A 52 22.35 -24.70 -6.84
N GLY A 53 21.54 -24.88 -5.80
CA GLY A 53 21.95 -25.47 -4.53
C GLY A 53 22.58 -24.48 -3.54
N GLU A 54 22.95 -23.29 -4.00
CA GLU A 54 23.43 -22.24 -3.09
C GLU A 54 22.31 -21.78 -2.15
N HIS A 55 22.68 -21.43 -0.93
CA HIS A 55 21.76 -20.91 0.06
C HIS A 55 22.41 -19.84 0.92
N LEU A 56 21.62 -18.94 1.42
CA LEU A 56 22.01 -17.90 2.36
C LEU A 56 21.00 -17.91 3.51
N ILE A 57 21.48 -17.94 4.74
CA ILE A 57 20.64 -17.88 5.96
C ILE A 57 21.09 -16.68 6.76
N ARG A 58 20.13 -15.86 7.18
CA ARG A 58 20.36 -14.74 8.08
C ARG A 58 19.42 -14.89 9.29
N LEU A 59 20.01 -14.89 10.48
CA LEU A 59 19.28 -14.89 11.76
C LEU A 59 19.54 -13.57 12.44
N GLY A 60 18.54 -13.04 13.10
CA GLY A 60 18.66 -11.83 13.88
C GLY A 60 17.72 -11.81 15.07
N LEU A 61 18.06 -10.97 16.04
CA LEU A 61 17.27 -10.71 17.22
C LEU A 61 17.33 -9.21 17.52
N ALA A 62 16.16 -8.56 17.46
CA ALA A 62 16.03 -7.20 17.95
C ALA A 62 15.34 -7.20 19.33
N THR A 63 15.84 -6.39 20.24
CA THR A 63 15.25 -6.17 21.56
C THR A 63 15.07 -4.68 21.80
N GLY A 64 14.07 -4.29 22.56
CA GLY A 64 13.76 -2.90 22.83
C GLY A 64 13.12 -2.67 24.18
N SER A 65 12.73 -1.43 24.44
CA SER A 65 12.02 -1.04 25.65
C SER A 65 10.68 -1.75 25.77
N TRP A 66 10.16 -1.85 27.00
CA TRP A 66 8.82 -2.36 27.30
C TRP A 66 8.60 -3.81 26.92
N GLY A 67 9.64 -4.65 27.12
CA GLY A 67 9.57 -6.10 26.87
C GLY A 67 9.57 -6.46 25.38
N GLN A 68 10.02 -5.57 24.49
CA GLN A 68 10.10 -5.88 23.06
C GLN A 68 11.16 -6.94 22.79
N VAL A 69 10.75 -8.00 22.10
CA VAL A 69 11.60 -9.08 21.57
C VAL A 69 11.13 -9.40 20.16
N ASN A 70 12.05 -9.42 19.20
CA ASN A 70 11.75 -9.68 17.80
C ASN A 70 12.85 -10.53 17.14
N PRO A 71 12.79 -11.87 17.27
CA PRO A 71 13.61 -12.77 16.47
C PRO A 71 13.12 -12.78 15.00
N HIS A 72 14.07 -12.86 14.07
CA HIS A 72 13.78 -13.01 12.67
C HIS A 72 14.71 -14.00 11.96
N LEU A 73 14.16 -14.70 10.98
CA LEU A 73 14.83 -15.68 10.11
C LEU A 73 14.63 -15.28 8.66
N ARG A 74 15.71 -15.36 7.89
CA ARG A 74 15.67 -15.29 6.42
C ARG A 74 16.43 -16.42 5.81
N LEU A 75 15.84 -17.02 4.80
CA LEU A 75 16.41 -18.06 4.01
C LEU A 75 16.27 -17.70 2.52
N TRP A 76 17.36 -17.75 1.79
CA TRP A 76 17.37 -17.74 0.32
C TRP A 76 17.97 -19.03 -0.18
N LYS A 77 17.40 -19.59 -1.25
CA LYS A 77 17.86 -20.84 -1.87
C LYS A 77 17.73 -20.78 -3.38
N GLY A 78 18.82 -21.04 -4.06
CA GLY A 78 18.84 -21.31 -5.50
C GLY A 78 18.31 -22.73 -5.79
N LEU A 79 17.08 -22.83 -6.32
CA LEU A 79 16.47 -24.11 -6.71
C LEU A 79 16.94 -24.57 -8.08
N GLY A 80 17.44 -23.67 -8.91
CA GLY A 80 17.99 -23.87 -10.23
C GLY A 80 18.85 -22.68 -10.62
N ASN A 81 19.43 -22.70 -11.81
CA ASN A 81 20.25 -21.57 -12.29
C ASN A 81 19.45 -20.27 -12.47
N ASN A 82 18.13 -20.39 -12.63
CA ASN A 82 17.24 -19.27 -12.92
C ASN A 82 16.09 -19.16 -11.92
N THR A 83 16.12 -19.92 -10.83
CA THR A 83 15.02 -19.98 -9.86
C THR A 83 15.53 -19.77 -8.45
N THR A 84 15.03 -18.74 -7.78
CA THR A 84 15.36 -18.42 -6.38
C THR A 84 14.10 -18.43 -5.53
N LEU A 85 14.18 -19.12 -4.40
CA LEU A 85 13.17 -19.10 -3.34
C LEU A 85 13.69 -18.27 -2.17
N SER A 86 12.86 -17.41 -1.58
CA SER A 86 13.14 -16.83 -0.26
C SER A 86 11.99 -17.06 0.71
N ILE A 87 12.33 -17.21 1.97
CA ILE A 87 11.40 -17.32 3.10
C ILE A 87 11.88 -16.35 4.17
N ASP A 88 10.98 -15.48 4.60
CA ASP A 88 11.18 -14.55 5.71
C ASP A 88 10.15 -14.82 6.77
N ALA A 89 10.59 -14.91 8.02
CA ALA A 89 9.72 -15.11 9.17
C ALA A 89 10.19 -14.24 10.34
N ASP A 90 9.30 -13.49 10.91
CA ASP A 90 9.56 -12.77 12.16
C ASP A 90 8.37 -12.87 13.11
N TRP A 91 8.71 -12.82 14.39
CA TRP A 91 7.76 -12.75 15.48
C TRP A 91 8.15 -11.59 16.38
N MET A 92 7.19 -10.82 16.81
CA MET A 92 7.43 -9.72 17.72
C MET A 92 6.44 -9.77 18.87
N ARG A 93 6.95 -9.54 20.08
CA ARG A 93 6.16 -9.29 21.27
C ARG A 93 6.67 -8.02 21.95
N ALA A 94 5.75 -7.23 22.51
CA ALA A 94 6.04 -6.16 23.43
C ALA A 94 4.93 -6.05 24.47
N ASP A 95 5.30 -5.81 25.74
CA ASP A 95 4.32 -5.65 26.82
C ASP A 95 3.70 -4.24 26.80
N GLY A 96 4.42 -3.25 26.28
CA GLY A 96 3.92 -1.89 26.07
C GLY A 96 3.65 -1.08 27.35
N TYR A 97 4.05 -1.55 28.52
CA TYR A 97 3.80 -0.89 29.82
C TYR A 97 4.73 0.30 30.06
N TYR A 98 4.66 1.30 29.20
CA TYR A 98 5.49 2.50 29.36
C TYR A 98 4.91 3.47 30.41
N PRO A 99 5.79 4.12 31.23
CA PRO A 99 5.36 5.12 32.18
C PRO A 99 5.04 6.43 31.43
N TYR A 100 3.99 7.10 31.89
CA TYR A 100 3.64 8.45 31.45
C TYR A 100 3.16 9.29 32.63
N THR A 101 3.14 10.60 32.49
CA THR A 101 2.60 11.52 33.48
C THR A 101 1.15 11.87 33.11
N LEU A 102 0.23 11.49 33.97
CA LEU A 102 -1.16 11.92 33.88
C LEU A 102 -1.29 13.26 34.58
N THR A 103 -1.75 14.30 33.84
CA THR A 103 -2.00 15.63 34.39
C THR A 103 -3.50 15.83 34.54
N ASN A 104 -3.93 16.15 35.73
CA ASN A 104 -5.32 16.48 36.07
C ASN A 104 -5.36 17.84 36.81
N GLY A 105 -5.59 18.92 36.09
CA GLY A 105 -5.44 20.25 36.64
C GLY A 105 -4.00 20.54 37.09
N LEU A 106 -3.77 20.74 38.37
CA LEU A 106 -2.48 20.97 39.00
C LEU A 106 -1.80 19.67 39.46
N GLU A 107 -2.51 18.57 39.53
CA GLU A 107 -1.98 17.29 39.96
C GLU A 107 -1.30 16.55 38.80
N GLN A 108 -0.12 16.00 39.10
CA GLN A 108 0.64 15.15 38.18
C GLN A 108 0.94 13.80 38.85
N THR A 109 0.44 12.74 38.24
CA THR A 109 0.65 11.38 38.73
C THR A 109 1.40 10.55 37.67
N ARG A 110 2.47 9.86 38.07
CA ARG A 110 3.18 8.95 37.20
C ARG A 110 2.50 7.58 37.23
N VAL A 111 1.97 7.17 36.05
CA VAL A 111 1.25 5.90 35.90
C VAL A 111 1.88 5.10 34.75
N LYS A 112 1.57 3.79 34.69
CA LYS A 112 1.98 2.92 33.57
C LYS A 112 0.80 2.69 32.65
N ARG A 113 1.06 2.76 31.35
CA ARG A 113 0.07 2.42 30.33
C ARG A 113 -0.34 0.97 30.47
N GLN A 114 -1.63 0.70 30.52
CA GLN A 114 -2.24 -0.62 30.54
C GLN A 114 -2.84 -0.95 29.18
N ASN A 115 -3.02 -2.26 28.91
CA ASN A 115 -3.66 -2.76 27.69
C ASN A 115 -3.01 -2.19 26.40
N SER A 116 -1.69 -2.18 26.35
CA SER A 116 -0.89 -1.69 25.22
C SER A 116 0.10 -2.75 24.70
N ASP A 117 -0.12 -3.98 25.11
CA ASP A 117 0.62 -5.15 24.66
C ASP A 117 0.34 -5.48 23.19
N ILE A 118 1.32 -6.07 22.52
CA ILE A 118 1.21 -6.54 21.16
C ILE A 118 1.97 -7.85 20.98
N VAL A 119 1.38 -8.77 20.23
CA VAL A 119 2.05 -9.94 19.67
C VAL A 119 1.76 -9.98 18.18
N GLN A 120 2.78 -10.17 17.36
CA GLN A 120 2.60 -10.26 15.91
C GLN A 120 3.48 -11.34 15.29
N TRP A 121 2.99 -11.88 14.18
CA TRP A 121 3.64 -12.84 13.31
C TRP A 121 3.67 -12.30 11.89
N HIS A 122 4.79 -12.43 11.23
CA HIS A 122 4.96 -12.12 9.84
C HIS A 122 5.65 -13.29 9.15
N LEU A 123 5.11 -13.73 8.02
CA LEU A 123 5.68 -14.77 7.19
C LEU A 123 5.56 -14.33 5.72
N GLU A 124 6.67 -14.36 5.01
CA GLU A 124 6.73 -14.04 3.60
C GLU A 124 7.50 -15.13 2.84
N GLY A 125 6.96 -15.55 1.70
CA GLY A 125 7.62 -16.43 0.77
C GLY A 125 7.66 -15.80 -0.62
N ASN A 126 8.84 -15.80 -1.28
CA ASN A 126 8.98 -15.27 -2.62
C ASN A 126 9.60 -16.35 -3.53
N LEU A 127 9.03 -16.51 -4.70
CA LEU A 127 9.55 -17.37 -5.76
C LEU A 127 9.83 -16.51 -7.01
N LEU A 128 11.07 -16.43 -7.39
CA LEU A 128 11.53 -15.76 -8.60
C LEU A 128 11.97 -16.80 -9.62
N VAL A 129 11.38 -16.79 -10.81
CA VAL A 129 11.76 -17.65 -11.94
C VAL A 129 12.06 -16.77 -13.15
N ASN A 130 13.29 -16.83 -13.63
CA ASN A 130 13.71 -16.18 -14.87
C ASN A 130 13.76 -17.21 -15.99
N PHE A 131 13.03 -17.00 -17.07
CA PHE A 131 13.03 -17.89 -18.23
C PHE A 131 14.08 -17.42 -19.25
N SER A 132 14.55 -18.35 -20.09
CA SER A 132 15.56 -18.05 -21.11
C SER A 132 15.07 -17.13 -22.23
N ASP A 133 13.75 -16.96 -22.35
CA ASP A 133 13.08 -16.19 -23.40
C ASP A 133 12.79 -14.73 -23.02
N SER A 134 13.54 -14.17 -22.09
CA SER A 134 13.35 -12.82 -21.55
C SER A 134 11.99 -12.61 -20.86
N SER A 135 11.46 -13.67 -20.27
CA SER A 135 10.31 -13.59 -19.38
C SER A 135 10.68 -13.94 -17.93
N ARG A 136 9.88 -13.46 -17.00
CA ARG A 136 10.05 -13.64 -15.56
C ARG A 136 8.72 -13.76 -14.85
N ILE A 137 8.64 -14.68 -13.90
CA ILE A 137 7.57 -14.74 -12.89
C ILE A 137 8.16 -14.39 -11.53
N ASP A 138 7.47 -13.53 -10.82
CA ASP A 138 7.76 -13.11 -9.44
C ASP A 138 6.49 -13.34 -8.61
N THR A 139 6.50 -14.36 -7.76
CA THR A 139 5.35 -14.73 -6.92
C THR A 139 5.68 -14.50 -5.46
N LYS A 140 4.78 -13.83 -4.74
CA LYS A 140 4.88 -13.55 -3.31
C LYS A 140 3.66 -14.10 -2.59
N VAL A 141 3.89 -14.81 -1.49
CA VAL A 141 2.90 -15.17 -0.48
C VAL A 141 3.27 -14.41 0.79
N TYR A 142 2.30 -13.78 1.39
CA TYR A 142 2.47 -12.96 2.58
C TYR A 142 1.39 -13.31 3.59
N PHE A 143 1.79 -13.50 4.84
CA PHE A 143 0.90 -13.69 5.97
C PHE A 143 1.32 -12.80 7.13
N TYR A 144 0.36 -12.12 7.71
CA TYR A 144 0.51 -11.31 8.91
C TYR A 144 -0.63 -11.61 9.87
N ARG A 145 -0.31 -11.74 11.14
CA ARG A 145 -1.28 -11.82 12.24
C ARG A 145 -0.81 -10.99 13.41
N SER A 146 -1.70 -10.23 14.01
CA SER A 146 -1.42 -9.54 15.27
C SER A 146 -2.58 -9.64 16.24
N GLU A 147 -2.25 -9.61 17.51
CA GLU A 147 -3.14 -9.37 18.63
C GLU A 147 -2.59 -8.21 19.44
N ARG A 148 -3.43 -7.22 19.76
CA ARG A 148 -3.01 -6.06 20.52
C ARG A 148 -4.11 -5.54 21.45
N GLY A 149 -3.68 -5.04 22.59
CA GLY A 149 -4.52 -4.22 23.45
C GLY A 149 -4.69 -2.82 22.87
N LEU A 150 -5.84 -2.22 23.09
CA LEU A 150 -6.15 -0.83 22.73
C LEU A 150 -6.29 -0.03 24.03
N PRO A 151 -5.29 0.76 24.41
CA PRO A 151 -5.27 1.40 25.72
C PRO A 151 -6.24 2.57 25.90
N GLY A 152 -6.95 2.97 24.83
CA GLY A 152 -7.89 4.09 24.86
C GLY A 152 -7.24 5.45 25.08
N SER A 153 -8.05 6.46 25.42
CA SER A 153 -7.59 7.83 25.66
C SER A 153 -6.82 7.98 26.96
N VAL A 154 -5.83 8.88 27.01
CA VAL A 154 -5.09 9.26 28.22
C VAL A 154 -5.90 10.31 28.96
N ILE A 155 -6.89 9.86 29.72
CA ILE A 155 -7.73 10.71 30.56
C ILE A 155 -7.84 10.12 31.96
N LEU A 156 -8.20 10.96 32.93
CA LEU A 156 -8.53 10.50 34.28
C LEU A 156 -9.64 9.46 34.19
N TYR A 157 -9.56 8.39 34.98
CA TYR A 157 -10.53 7.28 35.03
C TYR A 157 -10.52 6.31 33.84
N ASN A 158 -9.55 6.38 32.93
CA ASN A 158 -9.39 5.42 31.84
C ASN A 158 -8.22 4.47 32.06
N ASP A 159 -8.13 3.90 33.24
CA ASP A 159 -7.13 2.91 33.66
C ASP A 159 -7.59 1.45 33.45
N ASN A 160 -8.85 1.25 33.03
CA ASN A 160 -9.50 -0.03 32.83
C ASN A 160 -9.88 -0.34 31.37
N ALA A 161 -9.19 0.24 30.39
CA ALA A 161 -9.43 -0.09 28.99
C ALA A 161 -9.22 -1.60 28.75
N LYS A 162 -10.23 -2.28 28.19
CA LYS A 162 -10.23 -3.72 27.91
C LYS A 162 -10.48 -4.02 26.43
N GLU A 163 -10.37 -3.02 25.59
CA GLU A 163 -10.55 -3.15 24.15
C GLU A 163 -9.37 -3.92 23.57
N ARG A 164 -9.65 -4.86 22.67
CA ARG A 164 -8.64 -5.66 21.99
C ARG A 164 -8.91 -5.73 20.51
N LEU A 165 -7.85 -5.82 19.74
CA LEU A 165 -7.90 -5.93 18.29
C LEU A 165 -7.01 -7.08 17.81
N TRP A 166 -7.60 -7.92 16.97
CA TRP A 166 -6.89 -8.96 16.21
C TRP A 166 -6.97 -8.61 14.73
N ASP A 167 -5.85 -8.70 14.05
CA ASP A 167 -5.76 -8.51 12.61
C ASP A 167 -5.09 -9.72 11.97
N GLU A 168 -5.63 -10.19 10.86
CA GLU A 168 -4.97 -11.14 9.96
C GLU A 168 -5.01 -10.60 8.53
N ASN A 169 -3.91 -10.78 7.83
CA ASN A 169 -3.81 -10.43 6.42
C ASN A 169 -3.03 -11.51 5.67
N LEU A 170 -3.65 -12.13 4.71
CA LEU A 170 -3.05 -13.08 3.79
C LEU A 170 -3.14 -12.50 2.39
N PHE A 171 -2.05 -12.47 1.64
CA PHE A 171 -2.16 -12.27 0.20
C PHE A 171 -1.21 -13.17 -0.58
N VAL A 172 -1.65 -13.51 -1.77
CA VAL A 172 -0.84 -14.15 -2.80
C VAL A 172 -0.85 -13.24 -4.00
N GLN A 173 0.33 -12.88 -4.50
CA GLN A 173 0.44 -12.12 -5.74
C GLN A 173 1.45 -12.75 -6.68
N SER A 174 1.19 -12.64 -7.97
CA SER A 174 2.12 -13.06 -9.01
C SER A 174 2.22 -12.00 -10.08
N ILE A 175 3.45 -11.75 -10.56
CA ILE A 175 3.76 -10.80 -11.62
C ILE A 175 4.51 -11.54 -12.70
N TYR A 176 3.91 -11.66 -13.88
CA TYR A 176 4.56 -12.12 -15.08
C TYR A 176 5.02 -10.93 -15.89
N THR A 177 6.28 -10.92 -16.28
CA THR A 177 6.87 -9.90 -17.16
C THR A 177 7.45 -10.57 -18.39
N LYS A 178 7.15 -10.05 -19.57
CA LYS A 178 7.70 -10.51 -20.85
C LYS A 178 8.24 -9.32 -21.62
N VAL A 179 9.46 -9.48 -22.13
CA VAL A 179 10.09 -8.56 -23.07
C VAL A 179 10.28 -9.29 -24.40
N TRP A 180 9.45 -8.98 -25.41
CA TRP A 180 9.58 -9.60 -26.73
C TRP A 180 10.70 -8.96 -27.56
N SER A 181 10.89 -7.66 -27.38
CA SER A 181 11.92 -6.88 -28.06
C SER A 181 12.10 -5.53 -27.35
N ASN A 182 12.99 -4.70 -27.87
CA ASN A 182 13.11 -3.32 -27.41
C ASN A 182 11.83 -2.47 -27.66
N LEU A 183 10.93 -2.97 -28.52
CA LEU A 183 9.69 -2.29 -28.88
C LEU A 183 8.52 -2.67 -28.00
N TRP A 184 8.41 -3.94 -27.59
CA TRP A 184 7.23 -4.47 -26.93
C TRP A 184 7.55 -5.14 -25.59
N LYS A 185 6.78 -4.76 -24.58
CA LYS A 185 6.83 -5.36 -23.24
C LYS A 185 5.41 -5.63 -22.75
N MET A 186 5.25 -6.66 -21.93
CA MET A 186 4.01 -6.97 -21.25
C MET A 186 4.27 -7.24 -19.76
N LYS A 187 3.32 -6.85 -18.93
CA LYS A 187 3.31 -7.18 -17.51
C LYS A 187 1.89 -7.57 -17.11
N VAL A 188 1.73 -8.78 -16.61
CA VAL A 188 0.46 -9.27 -16.07
C VAL A 188 0.60 -9.44 -14.57
N ARG A 189 -0.39 -9.00 -13.81
CA ARG A 189 -0.41 -9.11 -12.35
C ARG A 189 -1.70 -9.78 -11.91
N ALA A 190 -1.60 -10.68 -10.96
CA ALA A 190 -2.74 -11.25 -10.26
C ALA A 190 -2.49 -11.17 -8.76
N LYS A 191 -3.51 -10.85 -7.98
CA LYS A 191 -3.43 -10.80 -6.54
C LYS A 191 -4.76 -11.21 -5.91
N TYR A 192 -4.67 -12.08 -4.92
CA TYR A 192 -5.74 -12.34 -3.97
C TYR A 192 -5.34 -11.80 -2.60
N THR A 193 -6.23 -11.13 -1.92
CA THR A 193 -6.02 -10.66 -0.54
C THR A 193 -7.21 -11.05 0.30
N HIS A 194 -6.94 -11.71 1.43
CA HIS A 194 -7.88 -11.96 2.51
C HIS A 194 -7.45 -11.14 3.73
N SER A 195 -8.39 -10.37 4.28
CA SER A 195 -8.18 -9.63 5.52
C SER A 195 -9.28 -10.00 6.50
N TRP A 196 -8.89 -10.33 7.71
CA TRP A 196 -9.80 -10.59 8.82
C TRP A 196 -9.39 -9.68 9.98
N ASN A 197 -10.37 -9.07 10.62
CA ASN A 197 -10.15 -8.40 11.88
C ASN A 197 -11.28 -8.72 12.86
N LYS A 198 -10.93 -8.70 14.14
CA LYS A 198 -11.85 -8.85 15.25
C LYS A 198 -11.55 -7.76 16.27
N TYR A 199 -12.59 -7.02 16.63
CA TYR A 199 -12.55 -6.05 17.72
C TYR A 199 -13.45 -6.54 18.86
N GLU A 200 -12.97 -6.42 20.09
CA GLU A 200 -13.75 -6.68 21.30
C GLU A 200 -13.61 -5.50 22.27
N ASP A 201 -14.76 -5.09 22.83
CA ASP A 201 -14.84 -4.11 23.94
C ASP A 201 -15.62 -4.73 25.08
N TYR A 202 -14.94 -5.04 26.18
CA TYR A 202 -15.55 -5.58 27.39
C TYR A 202 -16.04 -4.42 28.27
N ASN A 203 -17.33 -4.13 28.22
CA ASN A 203 -17.93 -3.03 28.95
C ASN A 203 -19.36 -3.35 29.39
N VAL A 204 -19.70 -2.96 30.63
CA VAL A 204 -21.04 -3.16 31.22
C VAL A 204 -22.16 -2.43 30.49
N LYS A 205 -21.84 -1.50 29.61
CA LYS A 205 -22.83 -0.82 28.76
C LYS A 205 -23.48 -1.75 27.71
N TYR A 206 -22.86 -2.89 27.41
CA TYR A 206 -23.40 -3.88 26.48
C TYR A 206 -24.23 -4.92 27.21
N SER A 207 -25.32 -5.39 26.59
CA SER A 207 -26.24 -6.38 27.20
C SER A 207 -25.52 -7.66 27.63
N ASP A 208 -24.58 -8.12 26.84
CA ASP A 208 -23.82 -9.37 27.07
C ASP A 208 -22.47 -9.10 27.74
N GLY A 209 -22.24 -7.86 28.20
CA GLY A 209 -20.99 -7.42 28.80
C GLY A 209 -19.81 -7.29 27.82
N VAL A 210 -20.03 -7.56 26.53
CA VAL A 210 -19.00 -7.47 25.48
C VAL A 210 -19.63 -7.09 24.14
N LEU A 211 -18.97 -6.18 23.44
CA LEU A 211 -19.20 -5.94 22.01
C LEU A 211 -18.15 -6.72 21.22
N THR A 212 -18.58 -7.53 20.29
CA THR A 212 -17.69 -8.24 19.35
C THR A 212 -18.05 -7.84 17.93
N ASP A 213 -17.08 -7.36 17.17
CA ASP A 213 -17.17 -7.05 15.75
C ASP A 213 -16.12 -7.85 14.97
N ILE A 214 -16.57 -8.62 13.97
CA ILE A 214 -15.70 -9.42 13.12
C ILE A 214 -15.96 -9.04 11.67
N ASN A 215 -14.89 -8.63 10.99
CA ASN A 215 -14.94 -8.23 9.58
C ASN A 215 -14.01 -9.14 8.75
N ARG A 216 -14.50 -9.57 7.59
CA ARG A 216 -13.76 -10.34 6.59
C ARG A 216 -13.86 -9.63 5.26
N GLN A 217 -12.72 -9.32 4.67
CA GLN A 217 -12.67 -8.69 3.34
C GLN A 217 -11.82 -9.54 2.40
N ASP A 218 -12.37 -9.79 1.22
CA ASP A 218 -11.68 -10.46 0.14
C ASP A 218 -11.50 -9.50 -1.04
N GLU A 219 -10.32 -9.46 -1.63
CA GLU A 219 -10.04 -8.76 -2.88
C GLU A 219 -9.42 -9.73 -3.89
N TYR A 220 -10.04 -9.85 -5.06
CA TYR A 220 -9.49 -10.48 -6.25
C TYR A 220 -9.10 -9.38 -7.22
N TYR A 221 -7.85 -9.33 -7.63
CA TYR A 221 -7.31 -8.30 -8.50
C TYR A 221 -6.51 -8.92 -9.63
N ALA A 222 -6.76 -8.45 -10.85
CA ALA A 222 -5.96 -8.75 -12.02
C ALA A 222 -5.63 -7.47 -12.79
N SER A 223 -4.47 -7.45 -13.45
CA SER A 223 -4.02 -6.32 -14.27
C SER A 223 -3.18 -6.80 -15.44
N ALA A 224 -3.40 -6.24 -16.60
CA ALA A 224 -2.56 -6.43 -17.77
C ALA A 224 -2.06 -5.08 -18.29
N THR A 225 -0.76 -4.97 -18.55
CA THR A 225 -0.14 -3.77 -19.10
C THR A 225 0.66 -4.15 -20.33
N ILE A 226 0.43 -3.46 -21.44
CA ILE A 226 1.22 -3.59 -22.68
C ILE A 226 1.92 -2.26 -22.92
N GLY A 227 3.23 -2.31 -23.12
CA GLY A 227 4.08 -1.17 -23.45
C GLY A 227 4.64 -1.29 -24.84
N TRP A 228 4.62 -0.17 -25.56
CA TRP A 228 5.15 -0.03 -26.90
C TRP A 228 6.11 1.17 -26.99
N SER A 229 7.33 0.94 -27.45
CA SER A 229 8.39 1.94 -27.58
C SER A 229 8.83 2.05 -29.04
N PRO A 230 8.01 2.63 -29.94
CA PRO A 230 8.31 2.68 -31.38
C PRO A 230 9.57 3.49 -31.70
N MET A 231 9.90 4.45 -30.86
CA MET A 231 11.04 5.34 -31.03
C MET A 231 11.73 5.57 -29.67
N LYS A 232 13.03 5.90 -29.68
CA LYS A 232 13.79 6.17 -28.44
C LYS A 232 13.21 7.33 -27.62
N TRP A 233 12.50 8.25 -28.25
CA TRP A 233 11.89 9.43 -27.65
C TRP A 233 10.41 9.25 -27.29
N LEU A 234 9.74 8.17 -27.77
CA LEU A 234 8.31 7.91 -27.54
C LEU A 234 8.10 6.53 -26.91
N GLN A 235 7.42 6.50 -25.79
CA GLN A 235 6.95 5.28 -25.12
C GLN A 235 5.45 5.44 -24.83
N LEU A 236 4.71 4.38 -25.04
CA LEU A 236 3.27 4.28 -24.82
C LEU A 236 2.98 3.06 -23.96
N SER A 237 1.96 3.13 -23.11
CA SER A 237 1.43 1.96 -22.44
C SER A 237 -0.08 2.04 -22.28
N VAL A 238 -0.71 0.87 -22.34
CA VAL A 238 -2.12 0.67 -22.03
C VAL A 238 -2.21 -0.34 -20.91
N SER A 239 -3.01 -0.08 -19.89
CA SER A 239 -3.25 -1.00 -18.79
C SER A 239 -4.74 -1.13 -18.54
N GLU A 240 -5.17 -2.35 -18.25
CA GLU A 240 -6.51 -2.67 -17.75
C GLU A 240 -6.39 -3.41 -16.43
N ASP A 241 -7.10 -2.91 -15.42
CA ASP A 241 -7.17 -3.49 -14.09
C ASP A 241 -8.61 -3.82 -13.73
N ILE A 242 -8.83 -5.00 -13.21
CA ILE A 242 -10.13 -5.41 -12.67
C ILE A 242 -9.97 -5.83 -11.21
N ALA A 243 -10.94 -5.49 -10.39
CA ALA A 243 -10.98 -5.86 -8.99
C ALA A 243 -12.40 -6.19 -8.53
N PHE A 244 -12.52 -7.27 -7.75
CA PHE A 244 -13.72 -7.63 -7.00
C PHE A 244 -13.40 -7.57 -5.53
N ASN A 245 -14.17 -6.79 -4.77
CA ASN A 245 -14.03 -6.65 -3.34
C ASN A 245 -15.33 -7.08 -2.66
N LYS A 246 -15.22 -7.89 -1.61
CA LYS A 246 -16.35 -8.35 -0.80
C LYS A 246 -16.07 -8.05 0.67
N LEU A 247 -17.09 -7.59 1.40
CA LEU A 247 -17.07 -7.49 2.87
C LEU A 247 -18.15 -8.41 3.43
N ASN A 248 -17.78 -9.19 4.45
CA ASN A 248 -18.72 -9.86 5.35
C ASN A 248 -18.41 -9.39 6.79
N THR A 249 -19.43 -9.10 7.57
CA THR A 249 -19.27 -8.63 8.95
C THR A 249 -20.36 -9.22 9.85
N THR A 250 -20.04 -9.31 11.15
CA THR A 250 -21.03 -9.69 12.17
C THR A 250 -21.85 -8.51 12.66
N VAL A 251 -21.60 -7.30 12.17
CA VAL A 251 -22.38 -6.11 12.52
C VAL A 251 -23.79 -6.24 11.99
N ASN A 252 -24.78 -6.15 12.89
CA ASN A 252 -26.19 -6.15 12.51
C ASN A 252 -26.49 -4.96 11.59
N GLY A 253 -27.24 -5.22 10.51
CA GLY A 253 -27.62 -4.20 9.55
C GLY A 253 -26.62 -3.96 8.43
N ASN A 254 -25.55 -4.74 8.35
CA ASN A 254 -24.61 -4.66 7.21
C ASN A 254 -25.15 -5.47 6.03
N PRO A 255 -25.21 -4.88 4.82
CA PRO A 255 -25.80 -5.51 3.65
C PRO A 255 -24.83 -6.40 2.85
N ASP A 256 -23.67 -6.79 3.40
CA ASP A 256 -22.63 -7.61 2.74
C ASP A 256 -22.31 -7.13 1.31
N PRO A 257 -21.64 -5.97 1.19
CA PRO A 257 -21.40 -5.35 -0.10
C PRO A 257 -20.40 -6.12 -0.96
N LEU A 258 -20.67 -6.15 -2.26
CA LEU A 258 -19.77 -6.59 -3.32
C LEU A 258 -19.51 -5.41 -4.26
N ARG A 259 -18.24 -5.08 -4.49
CA ARG A 259 -17.83 -4.01 -5.41
C ARG A 259 -17.01 -4.59 -6.56
N PHE A 260 -17.43 -4.28 -7.78
CA PHE A 260 -16.61 -4.45 -8.96
C PHE A 260 -15.97 -3.10 -9.34
N THR A 261 -14.70 -3.11 -9.74
CA THR A 261 -13.99 -1.92 -10.22
C THR A 261 -13.19 -2.28 -11.45
N SER A 262 -13.32 -1.51 -12.53
CA SER A 262 -12.48 -1.55 -13.72
C SER A 262 -11.76 -0.21 -13.85
N LEU A 263 -10.47 -0.27 -14.15
CA LEU A 263 -9.60 0.89 -14.38
C LEU A 263 -8.84 0.67 -15.69
N THR A 264 -9.10 1.52 -16.67
CA THR A 264 -8.35 1.53 -17.94
C THR A 264 -7.41 2.73 -17.93
N SER A 265 -6.12 2.55 -18.25
CA SER A 265 -5.19 3.66 -18.38
C SER A 265 -4.49 3.68 -19.73
N LEU A 266 -4.29 4.89 -20.25
CA LEU A 266 -3.39 5.17 -21.36
C LEU A 266 -2.29 6.10 -20.83
N ALA A 267 -1.02 5.71 -21.01
CA ALA A 267 0.11 6.52 -20.60
C ALA A 267 1.12 6.72 -21.72
N VAL A 268 1.72 7.91 -21.76
CA VAL A 268 2.65 8.36 -22.79
C VAL A 268 3.86 9.01 -22.12
N ARG A 269 5.06 8.65 -22.56
CA ARG A 269 6.31 9.35 -22.23
C ARG A 269 6.97 9.87 -23.48
N LEU A 270 7.27 11.16 -23.47
CA LEU A 270 8.02 11.85 -24.50
C LEU A 270 9.36 12.31 -23.94
N LYS A 271 10.44 12.05 -24.67
CA LYS A 271 11.79 12.53 -24.36
C LYS A 271 12.31 13.34 -25.54
N ALA A 272 12.25 14.64 -25.46
CA ALA A 272 12.67 15.57 -26.52
C ALA A 272 13.85 16.44 -26.04
N GLY A 273 15.07 16.01 -26.34
CA GLY A 273 16.28 16.69 -25.90
C GLY A 273 16.38 16.81 -24.37
N ARG A 274 16.13 18.01 -23.85
CA ARG A 274 16.17 18.30 -22.40
C ARG A 274 14.83 18.15 -21.68
N LEU A 275 13.74 17.98 -22.45
CA LEU A 275 12.38 17.82 -21.93
C LEU A 275 12.00 16.36 -21.82
N THR A 276 11.50 15.97 -20.65
CA THR A 276 10.73 14.73 -20.45
C THR A 276 9.32 15.11 -20.07
N ALA A 277 8.33 14.61 -20.82
CA ALA A 277 6.92 14.81 -20.53
C ALA A 277 6.25 13.45 -20.37
N ASP A 278 5.56 13.26 -19.26
CA ASP A 278 4.78 12.07 -18.94
C ASP A 278 3.31 12.49 -18.81
N ALA A 279 2.45 11.89 -19.60
CA ALA A 279 1.01 12.09 -19.51
C ALA A 279 0.30 10.77 -19.32
N ASN A 280 -0.78 10.77 -18.55
CA ASN A 280 -1.69 9.62 -18.49
C ASN A 280 -3.15 10.06 -18.33
N LEU A 281 -4.03 9.17 -18.76
CA LEU A 281 -5.47 9.29 -18.60
C LEU A 281 -5.98 7.98 -18.01
N VAL A 282 -6.68 8.04 -16.89
CA VAL A 282 -7.32 6.88 -16.27
C VAL A 282 -8.83 7.03 -16.36
N ALA A 283 -9.48 6.01 -16.94
CA ALA A 283 -10.93 5.83 -16.88
C ALA A 283 -11.25 4.86 -15.74
N THR A 284 -12.09 5.28 -14.81
CA THR A 284 -12.58 4.48 -13.70
C THR A 284 -14.05 4.17 -13.88
N TYR A 285 -14.42 2.90 -13.73
CA TYR A 285 -15.78 2.43 -13.57
C TYR A 285 -15.88 1.63 -12.27
N ALA A 286 -16.88 1.89 -11.45
CA ALA A 286 -17.15 1.12 -10.24
C ALA A 286 -18.66 0.95 -10.04
N THR A 287 -19.06 -0.27 -9.70
CA THR A 287 -20.44 -0.63 -9.35
C THR A 287 -20.45 -1.43 -8.07
N GLU A 288 -21.51 -1.29 -7.29
CA GLU A 288 -21.71 -2.02 -6.05
C GLU A 288 -23.05 -2.76 -6.07
N SER A 289 -23.07 -3.95 -5.47
CA SER A 289 -24.28 -4.68 -5.16
C SER A 289 -24.32 -5.02 -3.67
N LEU A 290 -25.51 -5.00 -3.09
CA LEU A 290 -25.77 -5.29 -1.68
C LEU A 290 -26.62 -6.53 -1.58
N THR A 291 -26.17 -7.55 -0.83
CA THR A 291 -26.86 -8.85 -0.76
C THR A 291 -28.17 -8.77 0.02
N GLU A 292 -28.26 -7.91 1.04
CA GLU A 292 -29.42 -7.79 1.93
C GLU A 292 -29.98 -6.36 1.96
N SER A 293 -29.94 -5.64 0.83
CA SER A 293 -30.36 -4.22 0.76
C SER A 293 -31.83 -4.02 1.14
N GLU A 294 -32.71 -4.94 0.75
CA GLU A 294 -34.15 -4.87 1.06
C GLU A 294 -34.43 -5.05 2.56
N LYS A 295 -33.72 -5.99 3.20
CA LYS A 295 -33.89 -6.29 4.63
C LYS A 295 -33.52 -5.11 5.52
N TYR A 296 -32.52 -4.31 5.14
CA TYR A 296 -32.03 -3.20 5.91
C TYR A 296 -32.46 -1.83 5.36
N SER A 297 -33.24 -1.80 4.28
CA SER A 297 -33.69 -0.57 3.60
C SER A 297 -32.52 0.35 3.19
N ILE A 298 -31.37 -0.25 2.84
CA ILE A 298 -30.16 0.49 2.42
C ILE A 298 -30.18 0.59 0.90
N LYS A 299 -30.09 1.83 0.39
CA LYS A 299 -30.01 2.07 -1.04
C LYS A 299 -28.65 1.61 -1.58
N THR A 300 -28.67 0.78 -2.64
CA THR A 300 -27.46 0.46 -3.40
C THR A 300 -26.86 1.74 -3.97
N PRO A 301 -25.54 1.98 -3.79
CA PRO A 301 -24.88 3.13 -4.40
C PRO A 301 -25.00 3.12 -5.93
N ASP A 302 -25.15 4.29 -6.53
CA ASP A 302 -25.17 4.43 -7.98
C ASP A 302 -23.79 4.11 -8.58
N ASP A 303 -23.76 3.64 -9.83
CA ASP A 303 -22.53 3.41 -10.58
C ASP A 303 -21.68 4.69 -10.69
N ARG A 304 -20.39 4.52 -10.63
CA ARG A 304 -19.43 5.62 -10.66
C ARG A 304 -18.56 5.54 -11.92
N HIS A 305 -18.46 6.68 -12.61
CA HIS A 305 -17.61 6.87 -13.78
C HIS A 305 -16.73 8.10 -13.58
N LYS A 306 -15.44 8.00 -13.87
CA LYS A 306 -14.52 9.14 -13.76
C LYS A 306 -13.37 9.03 -14.76
N LEU A 307 -13.06 10.16 -15.43
CA LEU A 307 -11.82 10.36 -16.16
C LEU A 307 -10.85 11.19 -15.29
N SER A 308 -9.64 10.70 -15.13
CA SER A 308 -8.61 11.31 -14.30
C SER A 308 -7.34 11.51 -15.12
N PRO A 309 -7.12 12.71 -15.69
CA PRO A 309 -5.90 13.03 -16.42
C PRO A 309 -4.75 13.38 -15.46
N SER A 310 -3.52 13.16 -15.91
CA SER A 310 -2.32 13.73 -15.31
C SER A 310 -1.26 14.08 -16.35
N LEU A 311 -0.44 15.09 -16.02
CA LEU A 311 0.70 15.52 -16.80
C LEU A 311 1.84 15.88 -15.85
N ALA A 312 3.04 15.38 -16.13
CA ALA A 312 4.26 15.80 -15.45
C ALA A 312 5.33 16.15 -16.47
N LEU A 313 6.02 17.23 -16.19
CA LEU A 313 7.07 17.78 -17.03
C LEU A 313 8.37 17.86 -16.21
N SER A 314 9.47 17.50 -16.85
CA SER A 314 10.81 17.69 -16.30
C SER A 314 11.71 18.27 -17.38
N TYR A 315 12.27 19.42 -17.12
CA TYR A 315 13.14 20.12 -18.06
C TYR A 315 14.53 20.34 -17.46
N ARG A 316 15.56 19.84 -18.13
CA ARG A 316 16.95 20.07 -17.76
C ARG A 316 17.39 21.47 -18.18
N LEU A 317 17.53 22.39 -17.24
CA LEU A 317 17.83 23.81 -17.51
C LEU A 317 19.22 24.01 -18.11
N LEU A 318 20.24 23.35 -17.56
CA LEU A 318 21.64 23.55 -17.95
C LEU A 318 22.21 22.29 -18.61
N HIS A 319 23.09 22.46 -19.59
CA HIS A 319 23.68 21.34 -20.32
C HIS A 319 24.69 20.58 -19.44
N ASP A 320 25.54 21.31 -18.74
CA ASP A 320 26.68 20.78 -18.01
C ASP A 320 26.40 20.48 -16.53
N HIS A 321 25.24 20.93 -16.02
CA HIS A 321 24.81 20.72 -14.65
C HIS A 321 23.47 19.96 -14.62
N ALA A 322 23.35 19.05 -13.68
CA ALA A 322 22.11 18.30 -13.47
C ALA A 322 21.07 19.15 -12.69
N LEU A 323 20.65 20.26 -13.31
CA LEU A 323 19.64 21.17 -12.78
C LEU A 323 18.33 20.95 -13.55
N TYR A 324 17.27 20.53 -12.84
CA TYR A 324 15.97 20.18 -13.40
C TYR A 324 14.89 21.07 -12.82
N LEU A 325 14.05 21.61 -13.68
CA LEU A 325 12.76 22.20 -13.33
C LEU A 325 11.67 21.16 -13.54
N ARG A 326 10.77 21.01 -12.58
CA ARG A 326 9.68 20.03 -12.60
C ARG A 326 8.34 20.71 -12.38
N ALA A 327 7.31 20.25 -13.06
CA ALA A 327 5.94 20.67 -12.85
C ALA A 327 5.01 19.48 -13.09
N ASN A 328 3.93 19.39 -12.31
CA ASN A 328 2.92 18.35 -12.51
C ASN A 328 1.51 18.86 -12.17
N VAL A 329 0.55 18.29 -12.85
CA VAL A 329 -0.88 18.39 -12.54
C VAL A 329 -1.49 17.01 -12.60
N LYS A 330 -2.34 16.68 -11.63
CA LYS A 330 -2.99 15.38 -11.53
C LYS A 330 -4.40 15.50 -10.98
N SER A 331 -5.33 14.78 -11.61
CA SER A 331 -6.67 14.55 -11.06
C SER A 331 -6.70 13.16 -10.44
N THR A 332 -7.16 13.04 -9.20
CA THR A 332 -7.37 11.76 -8.53
C THR A 332 -8.83 11.58 -8.15
N PHE A 333 -9.24 10.31 -8.06
CA PHE A 333 -10.59 9.90 -7.70
C PHE A 333 -10.50 8.70 -6.77
N ARG A 334 -11.00 8.85 -5.53
CA ARG A 334 -10.98 7.80 -4.52
C ARG A 334 -12.39 7.39 -4.14
N MET A 335 -12.75 6.15 -4.40
CA MET A 335 -13.96 5.55 -3.86
C MET A 335 -13.85 5.43 -2.34
N PRO A 336 -14.92 5.72 -1.57
CA PRO A 336 -14.97 5.37 -0.16
C PRO A 336 -14.69 3.87 0.03
N THR A 337 -13.95 3.53 1.05
CA THR A 337 -13.67 2.13 1.38
C THR A 337 -14.87 1.49 2.06
N PHE A 338 -14.90 0.18 2.15
CA PHE A 338 -15.95 -0.49 2.93
C PHE A 338 -15.94 -0.07 4.40
N ASN A 339 -14.77 0.23 4.96
CA ASN A 339 -14.67 0.75 6.32
C ASN A 339 -15.32 2.14 6.44
N ASP A 340 -15.11 3.02 5.46
CA ASP A 340 -15.73 4.35 5.44
C ASP A 340 -17.27 4.26 5.35
N LEU A 341 -17.79 3.24 4.64
CA LEU A 341 -19.22 3.10 4.38
C LEU A 341 -19.95 2.26 5.45
N TYR A 342 -19.33 1.16 5.91
CA TYR A 342 -20.02 0.10 6.63
C TYR A 342 -19.42 -0.23 8.01
N TYR A 343 -18.42 0.52 8.47
CA TYR A 343 -17.78 0.25 9.76
C TYR A 343 -18.73 0.54 10.91
N LEU A 344 -18.67 -0.28 11.96
CA LEU A 344 -19.48 -0.11 13.16
C LEU A 344 -19.29 1.28 13.75
N GLN A 345 -20.39 1.97 14.07
CA GLN A 345 -20.48 3.29 14.72
C GLN A 345 -20.01 4.50 13.88
N ILE A 346 -19.15 4.34 12.87
CA ILE A 346 -18.58 5.46 12.12
C ILE A 346 -18.82 5.39 10.60
N GLY A 347 -19.30 4.27 10.08
CA GLY A 347 -19.60 4.11 8.65
C GLY A 347 -20.76 5.00 8.21
N ASN A 348 -20.63 5.55 6.99
CA ASN A 348 -21.66 6.38 6.38
C ASN A 348 -21.84 6.01 4.90
N THR A 349 -22.94 5.34 4.59
CA THR A 349 -23.27 4.91 3.23
C THR A 349 -23.58 6.05 2.26
N ALA A 350 -23.80 7.27 2.77
CA ALA A 350 -24.02 8.46 1.96
C ALA A 350 -22.73 9.15 1.49
N LEU A 351 -21.55 8.64 1.85
CA LEU A 351 -20.28 9.21 1.43
C LEU A 351 -20.12 9.18 -0.09
N ARG A 352 -19.67 10.30 -0.62
CA ARG A 352 -19.36 10.46 -2.04
C ARG A 352 -17.87 10.17 -2.28
N PRO A 353 -17.51 9.75 -3.52
CA PRO A 353 -16.12 9.61 -3.87
C PRO A 353 -15.35 10.93 -3.78
N GLU A 354 -14.22 10.88 -3.11
CA GLU A 354 -13.30 12.02 -2.99
C GLU A 354 -12.65 12.33 -4.35
N LYS A 355 -12.58 13.60 -4.69
CA LYS A 355 -11.93 14.11 -5.90
C LYS A 355 -10.85 15.10 -5.49
N ALA A 356 -9.64 14.91 -5.99
CA ALA A 356 -8.58 15.86 -5.78
C ALA A 356 -7.99 16.36 -7.11
N GLN A 357 -7.61 17.64 -7.10
CA GLN A 357 -6.76 18.27 -8.11
C GLN A 357 -5.45 18.63 -7.44
N GLU A 358 -4.38 18.05 -7.93
CA GLU A 358 -3.04 18.17 -7.36
C GLU A 358 -2.16 18.94 -8.33
N TYR A 359 -1.49 19.99 -7.86
CA TYR A 359 -0.56 20.80 -8.61
C TYR A 359 0.77 20.81 -7.88
N GLY A 360 1.85 20.57 -8.58
CA GLY A 360 3.19 20.57 -8.01
C GLY A 360 4.20 21.22 -8.92
N GLY A 361 5.23 21.80 -8.32
CA GLY A 361 6.38 22.35 -9.02
C GLY A 361 7.62 22.25 -8.16
N GLY A 362 8.77 22.08 -8.78
CA GLY A 362 10.01 21.95 -8.02
C GLY A 362 11.25 22.11 -8.87
N ILE A 363 12.35 22.31 -8.18
CA ILE A 363 13.69 22.37 -8.76
C ILE A 363 14.59 21.34 -8.08
N THR A 364 15.36 20.62 -8.87
CA THR A 364 16.34 19.66 -8.37
C THR A 364 17.70 19.97 -8.99
N TRP A 365 18.69 20.15 -8.14
CA TRP A 365 20.07 20.28 -8.55
C TRP A 365 20.88 19.13 -7.99
N ASN A 366 21.61 18.42 -8.87
CA ASN A 366 22.53 17.38 -8.50
C ASN A 366 23.93 17.84 -8.91
N SER A 367 24.85 17.87 -7.96
CA SER A 367 26.27 18.11 -8.26
C SER A 367 26.96 16.81 -8.64
N GLY A 368 28.01 16.89 -9.45
CA GLY A 368 29.06 15.88 -9.43
C GLY A 368 29.94 16.03 -8.19
N THR A 369 31.17 15.56 -8.26
CA THR A 369 32.17 15.71 -7.19
C THR A 369 32.51 17.18 -6.99
N ILE A 370 32.32 17.68 -5.78
CA ILE A 370 32.71 19.06 -5.36
C ILE A 370 33.74 18.92 -4.24
N GLY A 371 35.03 19.13 -4.55
CA GLY A 371 36.10 18.97 -3.57
C GLY A 371 36.11 17.56 -2.95
N HIS A 372 35.91 17.47 -1.65
CA HIS A 372 35.82 16.19 -0.92
C HIS A 372 34.42 15.55 -0.92
N LEU A 373 33.38 16.26 -1.39
CA LEU A 373 32.03 15.75 -1.50
C LEU A 373 31.85 14.97 -2.83
N LYS A 374 31.56 13.69 -2.74
CA LYS A 374 31.32 12.84 -3.92
C LYS A 374 30.00 13.15 -4.62
N TYR A 375 29.01 13.64 -3.87
CA TYR A 375 27.67 13.91 -4.38
C TYR A 375 26.93 14.86 -3.44
N LEU A 376 26.23 15.86 -4.01
CA LEU A 376 25.30 16.73 -3.31
C LEU A 376 24.02 16.86 -4.15
N ALA A 377 22.88 16.60 -3.55
CA ALA A 377 21.58 16.83 -4.16
C ALA A 377 20.79 17.85 -3.34
N ILE A 378 20.24 18.84 -4.00
CA ILE A 378 19.34 19.84 -3.40
C ILE A 378 18.02 19.79 -4.18
N THR A 379 16.92 19.63 -3.46
CA THR A 379 15.58 19.61 -4.02
C THR A 379 14.69 20.57 -3.24
N ALA A 380 13.94 21.41 -3.96
CA ALA A 380 12.90 22.26 -3.40
C ALA A 380 11.61 22.04 -4.17
N ASP A 381 10.54 21.70 -3.45
CA ASP A 381 9.22 21.40 -4.02
C ASP A 381 8.13 22.23 -3.34
N GLY A 382 7.18 22.72 -4.15
CA GLY A 382 5.93 23.33 -3.70
C GLY A 382 4.74 22.60 -4.30
N TYR A 383 3.66 22.48 -3.54
CA TYR A 383 2.44 21.83 -4.02
C TYR A 383 1.19 22.55 -3.52
N TYR A 384 0.11 22.40 -4.27
CA TYR A 384 -1.24 22.83 -3.92
C TYR A 384 -2.24 21.74 -4.29
N ASN A 385 -3.08 21.34 -3.32
CA ASN A 385 -4.10 20.31 -3.51
C ASN A 385 -5.48 20.88 -3.18
N HIS A 386 -6.40 20.75 -4.12
CA HIS A 386 -7.82 21.08 -3.94
C HIS A 386 -8.63 19.78 -3.87
N VAL A 387 -9.22 19.51 -2.71
CA VAL A 387 -9.96 18.28 -2.44
C VAL A 387 -11.43 18.59 -2.20
N THR A 388 -12.32 17.85 -2.84
CA THR A 388 -13.77 17.93 -2.67
C THR A 388 -14.35 16.59 -2.24
N ASP A 389 -15.51 16.61 -1.58
CA ASP A 389 -16.20 15.42 -1.07
C ASP A 389 -15.34 14.61 -0.06
N LYS A 390 -14.63 15.33 0.83
CA LYS A 390 -13.72 14.77 1.84
C LYS A 390 -14.48 14.33 3.11
#